data_9346fb00795c33679196efc74c6bb7b4
#
_entry.id   9346fb00795c33679196efc74c6bb7b4
#
_cell.length_a   1.000
_cell.length_b   1.000
_cell.length_c   1.000
_cell.angle_alpha   90.00
_cell.angle_beta   90.00
_cell.angle_gamma   90.00
#
_symmetry.space_group_name_H-M   'P 1'
#
loop_
_entity.id
_entity.type
_entity.pdbx_description
1 polymer ?
#
loop_
_entity_poly.entity_id
_entity_poly.type
_entity_poly.pdbx_seq_one_letter_code
_entity_poly.pdbx_strand_id
1 'polypeptide(L)'
;MNKNLLESISKIWIIALFILDANFSQQKINFSGVSSPSNKEQKKMKKTESEWKRTLTPEEYYILRQKGTERAFTGEYDKHFEEGVYACAGCGAELFESGTKYNSGCGWPAFYEAMPGTVEETQDNSYGMRRIEITCSKCDGHLGHVFNDGPLPTGERYCVNSLSMEFNSDE
;
A
#
# COMPACT_ATOMS: atom_id res chain seq x y z
N MET A 1 -63.12 -30.89 6.73
CA MET A 1 -62.22 -29.73 6.96
C MET A 1 -62.82 -28.54 6.19
N ASN A 2 -63.17 -27.49 6.90
CA ASN A 2 -64.17 -26.48 6.45
C ASN A 2 -63.47 -25.47 5.49
N LYS A 3 -63.95 -25.39 4.22
CA LYS A 3 -63.37 -24.49 3.20
C LYS A 3 -63.31 -23.02 3.59
N ASN A 4 -64.21 -22.59 4.48
CA ASN A 4 -64.26 -21.19 4.98
C ASN A 4 -63.10 -20.81 5.92
N LEU A 5 -62.44 -21.79 6.51
CA LEU A 5 -61.29 -21.57 7.40
C LEU A 5 -59.99 -21.29 6.64
N LEU A 6 -59.84 -21.93 5.46
CA LEU A 6 -58.68 -21.73 4.60
C LEU A 6 -58.68 -20.36 3.88
N GLU A 7 -59.85 -19.86 3.49
CA GLU A 7 -59.96 -18.53 2.90
C GLU A 7 -59.70 -17.40 3.90
N SER A 8 -60.05 -17.59 5.18
CA SER A 8 -59.79 -16.59 6.24
C SER A 8 -58.30 -16.49 6.56
N ILE A 9 -57.56 -17.61 6.52
CA ILE A 9 -56.13 -17.60 6.80
C ILE A 9 -55.34 -16.95 5.64
N SER A 10 -55.78 -17.19 4.39
CA SER A 10 -55.17 -16.60 3.19
C SER A 10 -55.26 -15.05 3.20
N LYS A 11 -56.41 -14.48 3.62
CA LYS A 11 -56.60 -13.04 3.67
C LYS A 11 -55.80 -12.35 4.79
N ILE A 12 -55.56 -13.05 5.90
CA ILE A 12 -54.76 -12.50 7.02
C ILE A 12 -53.28 -12.42 6.63
N TRP A 13 -52.76 -13.40 5.86
CA TRP A 13 -51.36 -13.37 5.40
C TRP A 13 -51.11 -12.29 4.35
N ILE A 14 -52.05 -11.96 3.48
CA ILE A 14 -51.93 -10.91 2.48
C ILE A 14 -51.89 -9.52 3.12
N ILE A 15 -52.69 -9.31 4.18
CA ILE A 15 -52.71 -8.03 4.91
C ILE A 15 -51.40 -7.85 5.72
N ALA A 16 -50.83 -8.94 6.27
CA ALA A 16 -49.60 -8.87 7.02
C ALA A 16 -48.37 -8.56 6.11
N LEU A 17 -48.37 -8.99 4.84
CA LEU A 17 -47.32 -8.63 3.89
C LEU A 17 -47.35 -7.17 3.44
N PHE A 18 -48.54 -6.56 3.37
CA PHE A 18 -48.68 -5.13 2.97
C PHE A 18 -48.37 -4.14 4.10
N ILE A 19 -48.33 -4.57 5.36
CA ILE A 19 -48.02 -3.69 6.51
C ILE A 19 -46.48 -3.65 6.74
N LEU A 20 -45.73 -4.65 6.26
CA LEU A 20 -44.27 -4.68 6.39
C LEU A 20 -43.56 -3.78 5.37
N ASP A 21 -44.16 -3.44 4.24
CA ASP A 21 -43.56 -2.58 3.20
C ASP A 21 -43.78 -1.07 3.42
N ALA A 22 -44.62 -0.65 4.40
CA ALA A 22 -44.90 0.76 4.61
C ALA A 22 -43.97 1.47 5.60
N ASN A 23 -43.04 0.78 6.27
CA ASN A 23 -42.10 1.38 7.22
C ASN A 23 -40.63 1.41 6.75
N PHE A 24 -40.35 1.09 5.49
CA PHE A 24 -39.02 1.23 4.90
C PHE A 24 -38.88 2.50 4.06
N SER A 25 -39.45 3.60 4.51
CA SER A 25 -39.23 4.89 3.88
C SER A 25 -38.55 5.84 4.84
N GLN A 26 -37.32 6.24 4.46
CA GLN A 26 -36.64 7.44 4.91
C GLN A 26 -35.90 7.41 6.25
N GLN A 27 -35.01 6.46 6.50
CA GLN A 27 -33.80 6.85 7.17
C GLN A 27 -32.82 7.38 6.13
N LYS A 28 -32.86 8.67 5.85
CA LYS A 28 -31.71 9.41 5.29
C LYS A 28 -30.58 9.28 6.30
N ILE A 29 -29.69 8.33 6.06
CA ILE A 29 -28.40 8.29 6.74
C ILE A 29 -27.68 9.56 6.26
N ASN A 30 -27.71 10.60 7.09
CA ASN A 30 -26.82 11.74 6.93
C ASN A 30 -25.39 11.22 7.12
N PHE A 31 -24.74 10.86 6.03
CA PHE A 31 -23.32 10.58 5.96
C PHE A 31 -22.57 11.93 5.92
N SER A 32 -22.79 12.75 6.94
CA SER A 32 -22.03 13.96 7.17
C SER A 32 -20.99 13.64 8.24
N GLY A 33 -19.75 13.39 7.80
CA GLY A 33 -18.63 13.37 8.72
C GLY A 33 -17.65 12.20 8.59
N VAL A 34 -17.42 11.66 7.39
CA VAL A 34 -16.10 11.10 7.11
C VAL A 34 -15.28 12.26 6.56
N SER A 35 -14.64 12.98 7.47
CA SER A 35 -13.53 13.85 7.10
C SER A 35 -12.48 12.93 6.46
N SER A 36 -12.27 13.08 5.15
CA SER A 36 -11.10 12.56 4.48
C SER A 36 -9.88 12.89 5.35
N PRO A 37 -8.93 11.95 5.57
CA PRO A 37 -7.71 12.27 6.29
C PRO A 37 -7.11 13.48 5.58
N SER A 38 -6.93 14.56 6.32
CA SER A 38 -6.34 15.80 5.83
C SER A 38 -5.04 15.42 5.14
N ASN A 39 -4.96 15.65 3.84
CA ASN A 39 -3.73 15.59 3.07
C ASN A 39 -2.79 16.64 3.68
N LYS A 40 -2.09 16.28 4.74
CA LYS A 40 -0.95 17.04 5.23
C LYS A 40 0.10 16.86 4.16
N GLU A 41 0.20 17.84 3.26
CA GLU A 41 1.30 17.96 2.32
C GLU A 41 2.60 17.74 3.11
N GLN A 42 3.15 16.54 3.02
CA GLN A 42 4.38 16.19 3.74
C GLN A 42 5.48 17.02 3.10
N LYS A 43 6.00 17.97 3.86
CA LYS A 43 7.08 18.87 3.41
C LYS A 43 8.27 18.02 2.95
N LYS A 44 8.51 17.96 1.64
CA LYS A 44 9.63 17.22 1.06
C LYS A 44 10.96 17.70 1.65
N MET A 45 11.80 16.72 2.01
CA MET A 45 13.15 16.98 2.51
C MET A 45 14.04 17.51 1.37
N LYS A 46 14.59 18.69 1.54
CA LYS A 46 15.50 19.29 0.55
C LYS A 46 16.94 19.21 1.09
N LYS A 47 17.70 18.23 0.63
CA LYS A 47 19.16 18.15 0.78
C LYS A 47 19.82 18.32 -0.57
N THR A 48 21.00 18.94 -0.61
CA THR A 48 21.83 19.01 -1.81
C THR A 48 22.49 17.66 -2.09
N GLU A 49 22.91 17.39 -3.32
CA GLU A 49 23.61 16.17 -3.66
C GLU A 49 24.93 15.99 -2.89
N SER A 50 25.59 17.09 -2.52
CA SER A 50 26.78 17.05 -1.66
C SER A 50 26.46 16.62 -0.22
N GLU A 51 25.29 16.98 0.30
CA GLU A 51 24.82 16.53 1.62
C GLU A 51 24.45 15.04 1.59
N TRP A 52 23.78 14.59 0.53
CA TRP A 52 23.47 13.17 0.35
C TRP A 52 24.75 12.32 0.31
N LYS A 53 25.77 12.72 -0.46
CA LYS A 53 27.07 12.02 -0.54
C LYS A 53 27.82 11.95 0.80
N ARG A 54 27.54 12.86 1.74
CA ARG A 54 28.16 12.83 3.08
C ARG A 54 27.41 11.97 4.07
N THR A 55 26.12 11.77 3.85
CA THR A 55 25.23 11.07 4.80
C THR A 55 24.96 9.62 4.40
N LEU A 56 25.10 9.28 3.14
CA LEU A 56 24.89 7.94 2.60
C LEU A 56 26.23 7.25 2.31
N THR A 57 26.25 5.93 2.41
CA THR A 57 27.36 5.15 1.86
C THR A 57 27.41 5.30 0.33
N PRO A 58 28.53 4.99 -0.34
CA PRO A 58 28.59 5.03 -1.80
C PRO A 58 27.53 4.16 -2.48
N GLU A 59 27.24 2.99 -1.92
CA GLU A 59 26.26 2.03 -2.41
C GLU A 59 24.82 2.55 -2.24
N GLU A 60 24.46 3.05 -1.07
CA GLU A 60 23.16 3.69 -0.83
C GLU A 60 22.96 4.91 -1.72
N TYR A 61 24.00 5.75 -1.86
CA TYR A 61 23.94 6.90 -2.75
C TYR A 61 23.71 6.47 -4.21
N TYR A 62 24.36 5.41 -4.66
CA TYR A 62 24.17 4.86 -6.00
C TYR A 62 22.71 4.42 -6.22
N ILE A 63 22.11 3.73 -5.24
CA ILE A 63 20.71 3.29 -5.33
C ILE A 63 19.75 4.50 -5.19
N LEU A 64 19.81 5.21 -4.08
CA LEU A 64 18.82 6.23 -3.72
C LEU A 64 18.87 7.48 -4.61
N ARG A 65 20.05 7.88 -5.08
CA ARG A 65 20.25 9.16 -5.78
C ARG A 65 20.62 9.04 -7.26
N GLN A 66 21.21 7.93 -7.66
CA GLN A 66 21.59 7.67 -9.05
C GLN A 66 20.70 6.63 -9.74
N LYS A 67 19.59 6.21 -9.05
CA LYS A 67 18.64 5.21 -9.54
C LYS A 67 19.31 3.88 -9.93
N GLY A 68 20.28 3.47 -9.12
CA GLY A 68 20.95 2.18 -9.27
C GLY A 68 20.04 1.02 -8.89
N THR A 69 20.52 -0.18 -9.14
CA THR A 69 19.87 -1.42 -8.71
C THR A 69 20.94 -2.33 -8.14
N GLU A 70 20.72 -2.88 -6.95
CA GLU A 70 21.59 -3.89 -6.36
C GLU A 70 21.47 -5.23 -7.11
N ARG A 71 22.48 -6.09 -6.97
CA ARG A 71 22.44 -7.41 -7.61
C ARG A 71 21.36 -8.28 -6.96
N ALA A 72 20.59 -8.99 -7.79
CA ALA A 72 19.56 -9.92 -7.31
C ALA A 72 20.15 -10.98 -6.34
N PHE A 73 19.39 -11.31 -5.30
CA PHE A 73 19.72 -12.31 -4.25
C PHE A 73 20.92 -11.95 -3.37
N THR A 74 21.36 -10.68 -3.36
CA THR A 74 22.47 -10.24 -2.52
C THR A 74 22.06 -9.25 -1.44
N GLY A 75 20.85 -8.68 -1.53
CA GLY A 75 20.36 -7.70 -0.58
C GLY A 75 20.01 -8.34 0.77
N GLU A 76 20.31 -7.63 1.86
CA GLU A 76 20.11 -8.08 3.23
C GLU A 76 18.65 -8.47 3.50
N TYR A 77 17.71 -7.71 2.95
CA TYR A 77 16.29 -7.89 3.24
C TYR A 77 15.53 -8.80 2.24
N ASP A 78 16.21 -9.44 1.26
CA ASP A 78 15.55 -10.38 0.34
C ASP A 78 14.84 -11.51 1.13
N LYS A 79 15.56 -12.12 2.08
CA LYS A 79 15.06 -13.24 2.91
C LYS A 79 14.82 -12.87 4.37
N HIS A 80 14.71 -11.61 4.69
CA HIS A 80 14.44 -11.11 6.03
C HIS A 80 12.93 -11.02 6.25
N PHE A 81 12.37 -11.68 7.28
CA PHE A 81 10.95 -11.76 7.60
C PHE A 81 10.67 -11.54 9.10
N GLU A 82 11.47 -10.76 9.76
CA GLU A 82 11.22 -10.34 11.15
C GLU A 82 10.09 -9.31 11.20
N GLU A 83 9.36 -9.25 12.33
CA GLU A 83 8.28 -8.29 12.56
C GLU A 83 8.87 -6.91 12.81
N GLY A 84 8.31 -5.90 12.13
CA GLY A 84 8.78 -4.53 12.22
C GLY A 84 8.45 -3.71 10.95
N VAL A 85 9.14 -2.60 10.79
CA VAL A 85 8.91 -1.62 9.72
C VAL A 85 10.17 -1.39 8.92
N TYR A 86 10.03 -1.36 7.59
CA TYR A 86 11.10 -0.95 6.67
C TYR A 86 11.00 0.54 6.40
N ALA A 87 12.01 1.29 6.80
CA ALA A 87 12.13 2.74 6.62
C ALA A 87 13.08 3.09 5.48
N CYS A 88 12.96 4.29 4.94
CA CYS A 88 13.87 4.81 3.90
C CYS A 88 15.26 5.06 4.48
N ALA A 89 16.31 4.43 3.97
CA ALA A 89 17.70 4.61 4.39
C ALA A 89 18.18 6.05 4.22
N GLY A 90 17.59 6.82 3.30
CA GLY A 90 17.94 8.23 3.09
C GLY A 90 17.38 9.20 4.13
N CYS A 91 16.17 8.97 4.66
CA CYS A 91 15.47 9.96 5.47
C CYS A 91 14.70 9.40 6.67
N GLY A 92 14.72 8.10 6.91
CA GLY A 92 14.05 7.43 8.03
C GLY A 92 12.51 7.47 7.96
N ALA A 93 11.92 7.75 6.78
CA ALA A 93 10.47 7.67 6.64
C ALA A 93 10.05 6.21 6.57
N GLU A 94 9.07 5.79 7.35
CA GLU A 94 8.47 4.46 7.28
C GLU A 94 7.82 4.26 5.92
N LEU A 95 8.07 3.11 5.27
CA LEU A 95 7.65 2.82 3.91
C LEU A 95 6.76 1.59 3.80
N PHE A 96 7.17 0.48 4.45
CA PHE A 96 6.49 -0.81 4.35
C PHE A 96 6.44 -1.50 5.71
N GLU A 97 5.32 -2.12 6.02
CA GLU A 97 5.18 -3.02 7.17
C GLU A 97 5.66 -4.43 6.82
N SER A 98 6.30 -5.12 7.75
CA SER A 98 6.74 -6.51 7.57
C SER A 98 5.60 -7.45 7.20
N GLY A 99 4.38 -7.17 7.71
CA GLY A 99 3.17 -7.94 7.40
C GLY A 99 2.75 -7.91 5.93
N THR A 100 3.23 -6.95 5.14
CA THR A 100 2.99 -6.88 3.69
C THR A 100 4.09 -7.54 2.86
N LYS A 101 5.19 -7.97 3.50
CA LYS A 101 6.32 -8.60 2.83
C LYS A 101 6.05 -10.06 2.49
N TYR A 102 6.50 -10.48 1.31
CA TYR A 102 6.39 -11.87 0.88
C TYR A 102 7.57 -12.30 0.02
N ASN A 103 7.78 -13.61 -0.13
CA ASN A 103 8.82 -14.15 -0.99
C ASN A 103 8.30 -14.26 -2.43
N SER A 104 8.65 -13.31 -3.29
CA SER A 104 8.29 -13.33 -4.72
C SER A 104 9.24 -14.18 -5.57
N GLY A 105 10.42 -14.55 -5.04
CA GLY A 105 11.46 -15.24 -5.79
C GLY A 105 12.21 -14.38 -6.80
N CYS A 106 11.96 -13.05 -6.85
CA CYS A 106 12.61 -12.16 -7.81
C CYS A 106 14.06 -11.80 -7.44
N GLY A 107 14.47 -12.03 -6.18
CA GLY A 107 15.81 -11.75 -5.68
C GLY A 107 15.98 -10.38 -5.03
N TRP A 108 14.89 -9.69 -4.78
CA TRP A 108 14.79 -8.45 -4.03
C TRP A 108 13.65 -8.52 -3.02
N PRO A 109 13.68 -7.74 -1.93
CA PRO A 109 12.54 -7.56 -1.04
C PRO A 109 11.28 -7.21 -1.82
N ALA A 110 10.19 -7.93 -1.55
CA ALA A 110 8.91 -7.73 -2.23
C ALA A 110 7.78 -7.52 -1.22
N PHE A 111 6.97 -6.49 -1.44
CA PHE A 111 5.80 -6.15 -0.62
C PHE A 111 4.57 -6.05 -1.52
N TYR A 112 3.39 -6.43 -1.01
CA TYR A 112 2.16 -6.27 -1.78
C TYR A 112 1.47 -4.93 -1.53
N GLU A 113 1.90 -4.16 -0.52
CA GLU A 113 1.34 -2.87 -0.16
C GLU A 113 2.39 -1.98 0.49
N ALA A 114 2.39 -0.69 0.15
CA ALA A 114 3.16 0.34 0.83
C ALA A 114 2.28 1.06 1.87
N MET A 115 2.90 1.64 2.90
CA MET A 115 2.18 2.48 3.85
C MET A 115 1.57 3.70 3.13
N PRO A 116 0.34 4.13 3.48
CA PRO A 116 -0.38 5.15 2.72
C PRO A 116 0.40 6.48 2.60
N GLY A 117 0.64 6.92 1.36
CA GLY A 117 1.27 8.21 1.05
C GLY A 117 2.78 8.27 1.28
N THR A 118 3.45 7.15 1.52
CA THR A 118 4.90 7.10 1.77
C THR A 118 5.73 6.88 0.51
N VAL A 119 5.10 6.42 -0.57
CA VAL A 119 5.71 6.12 -1.86
C VAL A 119 5.06 6.93 -2.96
N GLU A 120 5.84 7.48 -3.87
CA GLU A 120 5.38 8.10 -5.11
C GLU A 120 5.74 7.20 -6.30
N GLU A 121 4.84 7.13 -7.28
CA GLU A 121 4.95 6.31 -8.48
C GLU A 121 5.14 7.20 -9.71
N THR A 122 6.13 6.91 -10.53
CA THR A 122 6.40 7.62 -11.77
C THR A 122 6.73 6.66 -12.91
N GLN A 123 6.33 7.01 -14.13
CA GLN A 123 6.63 6.18 -15.29
C GLN A 123 8.14 6.21 -15.59
N ASP A 124 8.75 5.04 -15.66
CA ASP A 124 10.14 4.84 -16.06
C ASP A 124 10.21 4.16 -17.43
N ASN A 125 10.71 4.89 -18.42
CA ASN A 125 10.92 4.41 -19.78
C ASN A 125 12.42 4.20 -20.11
N SER A 126 13.29 4.19 -19.11
CA SER A 126 14.73 3.99 -19.31
C SER A 126 15.03 2.60 -19.87
N TYR A 127 16.17 2.48 -20.55
CA TYR A 127 16.68 1.23 -21.15
C TYR A 127 15.69 0.51 -22.09
N GLY A 128 14.71 1.22 -22.67
CA GLY A 128 13.69 0.64 -23.54
C GLY A 128 12.61 -0.19 -22.84
N MET A 129 12.58 -0.17 -21.50
CA MET A 129 11.59 -0.84 -20.68
C MET A 129 10.43 0.13 -20.33
N ARG A 130 9.25 -0.43 -20.05
CA ARG A 130 8.12 0.32 -19.49
C ARG A 130 7.86 -0.21 -18.09
N ARG A 131 8.20 0.58 -17.10
CA ARG A 131 8.04 0.23 -15.68
C ARG A 131 7.45 1.41 -14.93
N ILE A 132 7.03 1.18 -13.70
CA ILE A 132 6.67 2.23 -12.75
C ILE A 132 7.75 2.27 -11.68
N GLU A 133 8.53 3.34 -11.65
CA GLU A 133 9.50 3.63 -10.60
C GLU A 133 8.76 4.01 -9.32
N ILE A 134 9.26 3.54 -8.19
CA ILE A 134 8.81 3.94 -6.86
C ILE A 134 9.90 4.74 -6.15
N THR A 135 9.52 5.87 -5.56
CA THR A 135 10.39 6.76 -4.80
C THR A 135 9.81 7.10 -3.44
N CYS A 136 10.64 7.40 -2.45
CA CYS A 136 10.19 7.88 -1.15
C CYS A 136 9.54 9.26 -1.29
N SER A 137 8.28 9.41 -0.85
CA SER A 137 7.52 10.66 -0.94
C SER A 137 8.16 11.84 -0.17
N LYS A 138 8.96 11.54 0.87
CA LYS A 138 9.60 12.54 1.72
C LYS A 138 10.93 13.08 1.18
N CYS A 139 11.74 12.25 0.49
CA CYS A 139 13.09 12.64 0.06
C CYS A 139 13.42 12.40 -1.41
N ASP A 140 12.46 11.91 -2.19
CA ASP A 140 12.63 11.53 -3.61
C ASP A 140 13.72 10.47 -3.83
N GLY A 141 14.10 9.70 -2.81
CA GLY A 141 15.04 8.58 -2.92
C GLY A 141 14.45 7.44 -3.75
N HIS A 142 15.20 6.96 -4.75
CA HIS A 142 14.78 5.79 -5.54
C HIS A 142 14.73 4.53 -4.68
N LEU A 143 13.60 3.83 -4.69
CA LEU A 143 13.40 2.60 -3.92
C LEU A 143 13.49 1.35 -4.82
N GLY A 144 12.89 1.42 -5.99
CA GLY A 144 12.76 0.30 -6.91
C GLY A 144 11.63 0.51 -7.90
N HIS A 145 10.83 -0.53 -8.16
CA HIS A 145 9.72 -0.49 -9.11
C HIS A 145 8.51 -1.27 -8.58
N VAL A 146 7.32 -0.89 -9.01
CA VAL A 146 6.08 -1.62 -8.75
C VAL A 146 5.59 -2.32 -10.02
N PHE A 147 5.04 -3.52 -9.86
CA PHE A 147 4.51 -4.41 -10.91
C PHE A 147 3.12 -4.91 -10.53
N ASN A 148 2.29 -5.25 -11.55
CA ASN A 148 0.92 -5.74 -11.37
C ASN A 148 0.85 -7.28 -11.36
N ASP A 149 1.85 -7.92 -10.77
CA ASP A 149 1.98 -9.38 -10.69
C ASP A 149 2.13 -9.88 -9.24
N GLY A 150 1.67 -9.07 -8.30
CA GLY A 150 1.69 -9.37 -6.87
C GLY A 150 0.49 -10.22 -6.41
N PRO A 151 0.49 -10.63 -5.13
CA PRO A 151 -0.60 -11.38 -4.52
C PRO A 151 -1.81 -10.48 -4.20
N LEU A 152 -2.95 -11.10 -3.89
CA LEU A 152 -4.06 -10.41 -3.25
C LEU A 152 -3.64 -9.90 -1.85
N PRO A 153 -4.22 -8.79 -1.35
CA PRO A 153 -5.43 -8.13 -1.87
C PRO A 153 -5.20 -7.10 -2.98
N THR A 154 -3.98 -6.59 -3.17
CA THR A 154 -3.72 -5.47 -4.10
C THR A 154 -3.44 -5.92 -5.53
N GLY A 155 -2.83 -7.08 -5.71
CA GLY A 155 -2.30 -7.52 -7.00
C GLY A 155 -0.98 -6.83 -7.37
N GLU A 156 -0.44 -5.97 -6.49
CA GLU A 156 0.79 -5.23 -6.71
C GLU A 156 1.99 -5.93 -6.09
N ARG A 157 3.13 -5.74 -6.71
CA ARG A 157 4.43 -6.17 -6.19
C ARG A 157 5.39 -4.99 -6.20
N TYR A 158 5.60 -4.41 -5.04
CA TYR A 158 6.65 -3.43 -4.79
C TYR A 158 7.98 -4.17 -4.66
N CYS A 159 8.83 -4.09 -5.68
CA CYS A 159 10.15 -4.70 -5.73
C CYS A 159 11.19 -3.65 -5.34
N VAL A 160 11.79 -3.79 -4.16
CA VAL A 160 12.54 -2.72 -3.49
C VAL A 160 13.99 -3.14 -3.31
N ASN A 161 14.95 -2.22 -3.51
CA ASN A 161 16.35 -2.49 -3.18
C ASN A 161 16.55 -2.54 -1.66
N SER A 162 17.24 -3.53 -1.13
CA SER A 162 17.59 -3.59 0.29
C SER A 162 18.34 -2.35 0.75
N LEU A 163 19.32 -1.89 -0.04
CA LEU A 163 20.13 -0.70 0.24
C LEU A 163 19.33 0.62 0.25
N SER A 164 18.09 0.63 -0.19
CA SER A 164 17.22 1.81 -0.06
C SER A 164 16.42 1.84 1.24
N MET A 165 16.53 0.80 2.07
CA MET A 165 15.76 0.63 3.31
C MET A 165 16.66 0.36 4.51
N GLU A 166 16.13 0.67 5.70
CA GLU A 166 16.60 0.24 7.01
C GLU A 166 15.45 -0.49 7.70
N PHE A 167 15.73 -1.54 8.44
CA PHE A 167 14.74 -2.28 9.21
C PHE A 167 14.73 -1.84 10.66
N ASN A 168 13.54 -1.54 11.19
CA ASN A 168 13.28 -1.24 12.59
C ASN A 168 12.38 -2.36 13.15
N SER A 169 12.90 -3.13 14.12
CA SER A 169 12.12 -4.16 14.81
C SER A 169 11.07 -3.53 15.73
N ASP A 170 9.92 -4.18 15.84
CA ASP A 170 8.98 -3.91 16.91
C ASP A 170 9.55 -4.49 18.21
N GLU A 171 10.11 -3.64 19.10
CA GLU A 171 10.57 -4.05 20.44
C GLU A 171 9.40 -4.16 21.42
#